data_24c8e9de6c55ef4c7e2f75ec1e230c86
#
_entry.id   24c8e9de6c55ef4c7e2f75ec1e230c86
#
_cell.length_a   1.000
_cell.length_b   1.000
_cell.length_c   1.000
_cell.angle_alpha   90.00
_cell.angle_beta   90.00
_cell.angle_gamma   90.00
#
_symmetry.space_group_name_H-M   'P 1'
#
loop_
_entity.id
_entity.type
_entity.pdbx_description
1 polymer ?
#
loop_
_entity_poly.entity_id
_entity_poly.type
_entity_poly.pdbx_seq_one_letter_code
_entity_poly.pdbx_strand_id
1 'polypeptide(L)'
;MLGAGLIKIRGDKCWKTLTCMNYHYETQPVPNPISYYLHQSPSAIHMIEVLGNHFIELVVPWFLFLTRPFKLACGALQITFQVVLIISGNLSFLNWLTILPAIPYFDDKILKRLFNANANAEATALAKEEFAGSIRPSRVRRFTNMSLALCLGFLSIPVVINLLSPHQHMNTSFEPLRIVNTYGAFGSVTKVRKEVILQGTSGNPHDPTAKWKEYEFKCKPGDVFRRPCLISPYHYRLDWIMWFAGFQNYQQHPWLIHLSSKLLSNDESATALIANNPFAGKEPPKFIRAEHYRYRYAPFGSPEARAGQWWIREHIGNYMPPVSRETLKPVLERFRWNRKIVLPE
;
A
#
# COMPACT_ATOMS: atom_id res chain seq x y z
N MET A 1 10.51 -6.83 9.66
CA MET A 1 11.52 -6.52 8.61
C MET A 1 12.11 -7.77 7.99
N LEU A 2 12.70 -8.70 8.76
CA LEU A 2 13.34 -9.91 8.20
C LEU A 2 12.44 -10.72 7.26
N GLY A 3 11.16 -10.93 7.62
CA GLY A 3 10.19 -11.62 6.76
C GLY A 3 9.96 -10.94 5.41
N ALA A 4 9.95 -9.60 5.39
CA ALA A 4 9.82 -8.82 4.17
C ALA A 4 11.07 -8.93 3.27
N GLY A 5 12.27 -8.98 3.85
CA GLY A 5 13.50 -9.20 3.10
C GLY A 5 13.58 -10.62 2.53
N LEU A 6 13.20 -11.63 3.31
CA LEU A 6 13.22 -13.02 2.86
C LEU A 6 12.25 -13.29 1.70
N ILE A 7 11.03 -12.74 1.73
CA ILE A 7 10.08 -12.91 0.63
C ILE A 7 10.55 -12.20 -0.65
N LYS A 8 11.25 -11.08 -0.55
CA LYS A 8 11.83 -10.39 -1.70
C LYS A 8 12.90 -11.26 -2.39
N ILE A 9 13.85 -11.81 -1.62
CA ILE A 9 14.88 -12.70 -2.19
C ILE A 9 14.29 -13.96 -2.80
N ARG A 10 13.21 -14.50 -2.24
CA ARG A 10 12.53 -15.71 -2.74
C ARG A 10 11.54 -15.42 -3.87
N GLY A 11 11.05 -14.19 -3.94
CA GLY A 11 10.04 -13.75 -4.89
C GLY A 11 10.58 -13.44 -6.29
N ASP A 12 10.36 -12.21 -6.74
CA ASP A 12 10.71 -11.78 -8.09
C ASP A 12 12.24 -11.76 -8.30
N LYS A 13 12.65 -12.27 -9.47
CA LYS A 13 14.06 -12.29 -9.91
C LYS A 13 14.71 -10.90 -9.86
N CYS A 14 13.93 -9.82 -10.07
CA CYS A 14 14.46 -8.47 -10.09
C CYS A 14 15.10 -8.04 -8.76
N TRP A 15 14.70 -8.62 -7.62
CA TRP A 15 15.35 -8.38 -6.33
C TRP A 15 16.76 -8.97 -6.29
N LYS A 16 16.96 -10.15 -6.89
CA LYS A 16 18.27 -10.80 -6.99
C LYS A 16 19.18 -10.12 -8.00
N THR A 17 18.62 -9.63 -9.10
CA THR A 17 19.35 -8.92 -10.14
C THR A 17 19.50 -7.42 -9.87
N LEU A 18 19.04 -6.94 -8.73
CA LEU A 18 19.09 -5.54 -8.28
C LEU A 18 18.38 -4.55 -9.22
N THR A 19 17.36 -5.00 -9.95
CA THR A 19 16.68 -4.20 -10.98
C THR A 19 15.25 -3.81 -10.61
N CYS A 20 14.74 -4.21 -9.44
CA CYS A 20 13.35 -3.95 -9.05
C CYS A 20 13.01 -2.45 -9.01
N MET A 21 13.93 -1.60 -8.57
CA MET A 21 13.66 -0.16 -8.45
C MET A 21 13.54 0.54 -9.80
N ASN A 22 14.01 -0.05 -10.90
CA ASN A 22 13.76 0.44 -12.26
C ASN A 22 12.26 0.47 -12.61
N TYR A 23 11.44 -0.27 -11.89
CA TYR A 23 10.00 -0.41 -12.16
C TYR A 23 9.14 0.06 -10.99
N HIS A 24 9.64 -0.06 -9.77
CA HIS A 24 8.86 0.10 -8.53
C HIS A 24 8.15 1.45 -8.44
N TYR A 25 8.85 2.54 -8.71
CA TYR A 25 8.32 3.90 -8.56
C TYR A 25 7.13 4.17 -9.48
N GLU A 26 7.19 3.69 -10.72
CA GLU A 26 6.14 3.85 -11.71
C GLU A 26 4.94 2.94 -11.42
N THR A 27 5.20 1.74 -10.90
CA THR A 27 4.19 0.70 -10.72
C THR A 27 3.56 0.64 -9.33
N GLN A 28 3.90 1.55 -8.43
CA GLN A 28 3.26 1.68 -7.11
C GLN A 28 1.73 1.82 -7.23
N PRO A 29 0.93 1.39 -6.23
CA PRO A 29 -0.52 1.55 -6.26
C PRO A 29 -0.96 2.97 -6.58
N VAL A 30 -0.51 3.94 -5.80
CA VAL A 30 -0.75 5.37 -6.01
C VAL A 30 0.59 6.09 -5.91
N PRO A 31 1.28 6.35 -7.02
CA PRO A 31 2.54 7.06 -7.00
C PRO A 31 2.40 8.50 -6.47
N ASN A 32 3.46 9.02 -5.88
CA ASN A 32 3.53 10.42 -5.44
C ASN A 32 4.45 11.24 -6.38
N PRO A 33 4.51 12.57 -6.24
CA PRO A 33 5.34 13.40 -7.11
C PRO A 33 6.83 13.06 -7.02
N ILE A 34 7.32 12.65 -5.85
CA ILE A 34 8.74 12.33 -5.65
C ILE A 34 9.09 11.03 -6.33
N SER A 35 8.18 10.05 -6.37
CA SER A 35 8.38 8.80 -7.11
C SER A 35 8.63 9.02 -8.62
N TYR A 36 8.02 10.07 -9.20
CA TYR A 36 8.32 10.46 -10.58
C TYR A 36 9.79 10.84 -10.77
N TYR A 37 10.33 11.68 -9.87
CA TYR A 37 11.72 12.11 -9.94
C TYR A 37 12.69 10.96 -9.65
N LEU A 38 12.40 10.15 -8.65
CA LEU A 38 13.22 9.00 -8.30
C LEU A 38 13.27 7.96 -9.43
N HIS A 39 12.16 7.75 -10.14
CA HIS A 39 12.11 6.83 -11.28
C HIS A 39 13.08 7.22 -12.41
N GLN A 40 13.38 8.50 -12.57
CA GLN A 40 14.29 9.02 -13.59
C GLN A 40 15.77 8.85 -13.21
N SER A 41 16.07 8.30 -12.03
CA SER A 41 17.44 8.08 -11.57
C SER A 41 18.14 7.03 -12.44
N PRO A 42 19.48 7.13 -12.61
CA PRO A 42 20.26 6.10 -13.30
C PRO A 42 20.14 4.72 -12.63
N SER A 43 20.22 3.65 -13.42
CA SER A 43 20.12 2.27 -12.93
C SER A 43 21.12 1.94 -11.80
N ALA A 44 22.29 2.57 -11.78
CA ALA A 44 23.26 2.39 -10.68
C ALA A 44 22.69 2.86 -9.32
N ILE A 45 21.93 3.95 -9.30
CA ILE A 45 21.25 4.43 -8.09
C ILE A 45 20.19 3.41 -7.67
N HIS A 46 19.38 2.91 -8.60
CA HIS A 46 18.38 1.89 -8.32
C HIS A 46 19.00 0.58 -7.77
N MET A 47 20.17 0.19 -8.24
CA MET A 47 20.91 -0.95 -7.67
C MET A 47 21.31 -0.69 -6.21
N ILE A 48 21.80 0.51 -5.90
CA ILE A 48 22.15 0.91 -4.53
C ILE A 48 20.91 0.92 -3.62
N GLU A 49 19.77 1.39 -4.12
CA GLU A 49 18.49 1.37 -3.39
C GLU A 49 18.05 -0.06 -3.04
N VAL A 50 18.19 -1.01 -3.99
CA VAL A 50 17.89 -2.43 -3.74
C VAL A 50 18.86 -3.03 -2.72
N LEU A 51 20.15 -2.76 -2.85
CA LEU A 51 21.16 -3.22 -1.87
C LEU A 51 20.89 -2.65 -0.47
N GLY A 52 20.59 -1.35 -0.39
CA GLY A 52 20.18 -0.70 0.88
C GLY A 52 18.95 -1.35 1.48
N ASN A 53 17.94 -1.64 0.67
CA ASN A 53 16.75 -2.37 1.11
C ASN A 53 17.11 -3.76 1.66
N HIS A 54 17.94 -4.53 0.96
CA HIS A 54 18.39 -5.85 1.44
C HIS A 54 19.17 -5.75 2.74
N PHE A 55 20.08 -4.80 2.85
CA PHE A 55 20.84 -4.58 4.07
C PHE A 55 19.92 -4.27 5.26
N ILE A 56 18.97 -3.35 5.08
CA ILE A 56 18.07 -2.93 6.15
C ILE A 56 17.09 -4.04 6.55
N GLU A 57 16.61 -4.83 5.60
CA GLU A 57 15.62 -5.87 5.89
C GLU A 57 16.23 -7.20 6.35
N LEU A 58 17.46 -7.54 5.91
CA LEU A 58 18.07 -8.85 6.18
C LEU A 58 19.19 -8.80 7.21
N VAL A 59 19.94 -7.70 7.27
CA VAL A 59 21.12 -7.59 8.16
C VAL A 59 20.80 -6.80 9.41
N VAL A 60 20.23 -5.61 9.27
CA VAL A 60 19.96 -4.71 10.39
C VAL A 60 19.06 -5.32 11.48
N PRO A 61 18.07 -6.17 11.23
CA PRO A 61 17.26 -6.79 12.29
C PRO A 61 18.09 -7.61 13.30
N TRP A 62 19.22 -8.17 12.89
CA TRP A 62 20.09 -8.93 13.76
C TRP A 62 20.87 -8.06 14.78
N PHE A 63 20.96 -6.75 14.53
CA PHE A 63 21.59 -5.80 15.46
C PHE A 63 20.86 -5.73 16.80
N LEU A 64 19.60 -6.17 16.85
CA LEU A 64 18.84 -6.31 18.10
C LEU A 64 19.55 -7.18 19.13
N PHE A 65 20.27 -8.20 18.70
CA PHE A 65 20.95 -9.16 19.58
C PHE A 65 22.37 -8.72 19.96
N LEU A 66 22.83 -7.59 19.43
CA LEU A 66 24.17 -7.06 19.68
C LEU A 66 24.17 -6.03 20.83
N THR A 67 25.31 -5.36 21.01
CA THR A 67 25.50 -4.36 22.07
C THR A 67 24.67 -3.09 21.83
N ARG A 68 24.57 -2.25 22.85
CA ARG A 68 23.77 -1.01 22.85
C ARG A 68 23.93 -0.14 21.59
N PRO A 69 25.15 0.19 21.09
CA PRO A 69 25.27 1.04 19.91
C PRO A 69 24.63 0.40 18.65
N PHE A 70 24.72 -0.92 18.51
CA PHE A 70 24.06 -1.61 17.39
C PHE A 70 22.52 -1.60 17.51
N LYS A 71 21.97 -1.73 18.72
CA LYS A 71 20.52 -1.59 18.94
C LYS A 71 20.02 -0.20 18.55
N LEU A 72 20.73 0.85 18.96
CA LEU A 72 20.41 2.21 18.59
C LEU A 72 20.51 2.43 17.07
N ALA A 73 21.56 1.91 16.45
CA ALA A 73 21.70 1.94 14.99
C ALA A 73 20.57 1.19 14.29
N CYS A 74 20.14 0.02 14.82
CA CYS A 74 18.99 -0.71 14.33
C CYS A 74 17.73 0.17 14.30
N GLY A 75 17.39 0.78 15.44
CA GLY A 75 16.22 1.66 15.54
C GLY A 75 16.30 2.84 14.58
N ALA A 76 17.44 3.54 14.53
CA ALA A 76 17.65 4.69 13.66
C ALA A 76 17.54 4.32 12.17
N LEU A 77 18.21 3.26 11.74
CA LEU A 77 18.17 2.78 10.35
C LEU A 77 16.77 2.32 9.94
N GLN A 78 16.05 1.60 10.81
CA GLN A 78 14.68 1.17 10.55
C GLN A 78 13.73 2.37 10.39
N ILE A 79 13.81 3.36 11.28
CA ILE A 79 12.97 4.56 11.19
C ILE A 79 13.33 5.36 9.92
N THR A 80 14.62 5.60 9.67
CA THR A 80 15.07 6.32 8.48
C THR A 80 14.57 5.65 7.20
N PHE A 81 14.66 4.32 7.12
CA PHE A 81 14.15 3.56 5.98
C PHE A 81 12.64 3.76 5.78
N GLN A 82 11.85 3.70 6.86
CA GLN A 82 10.41 3.95 6.75
C GLN A 82 10.11 5.38 6.29
N VAL A 83 10.86 6.37 6.78
CA VAL A 83 10.72 7.77 6.33
C VAL A 83 11.04 7.91 4.84
N VAL A 84 12.11 7.26 4.36
CA VAL A 84 12.45 7.23 2.93
C VAL A 84 11.30 6.63 2.11
N LEU A 85 10.70 5.53 2.57
CA LEU A 85 9.56 4.91 1.89
C LEU A 85 8.31 5.82 1.90
N ILE A 86 8.04 6.53 3.00
CA ILE A 86 6.94 7.51 3.09
C ILE A 86 7.16 8.66 2.08
N ILE A 87 8.38 9.13 1.94
CA ILE A 87 8.74 10.21 1.00
C ILE A 87 8.66 9.72 -0.44
N SER A 88 9.10 8.49 -0.72
CA SER A 88 9.19 7.93 -2.08
C SER A 88 7.91 7.34 -2.63
N GLY A 89 6.83 7.25 -1.83
CA GLY A 89 5.56 6.67 -2.29
C GLY A 89 4.40 6.88 -1.33
N ASN A 90 3.18 6.73 -1.85
CA ASN A 90 1.95 6.73 -1.05
C ASN A 90 1.62 5.29 -0.62
N LEU A 91 2.41 4.73 0.30
CA LEU A 91 2.24 3.36 0.79
C LEU A 91 1.28 3.28 1.99
N SER A 92 0.34 4.25 2.09
CA SER A 92 -0.67 4.30 3.15
C SER A 92 -0.04 4.47 4.55
N PHE A 93 -0.72 3.96 5.56
CA PHE A 93 -0.29 3.99 6.96
C PHE A 93 0.76 2.92 7.31
N LEU A 94 1.08 2.00 6.41
CA LEU A 94 1.93 0.83 6.71
C LEU A 94 3.31 1.21 7.24
N ASN A 95 3.95 2.17 6.60
CA ASN A 95 5.27 2.63 7.00
C ASN A 95 5.25 3.36 8.36
N TRP A 96 4.19 4.12 8.62
CA TRP A 96 3.96 4.78 9.90
C TRP A 96 3.82 3.76 11.04
N LEU A 97 3.04 2.69 10.83
CA LEU A 97 2.91 1.60 11.80
C LEU A 97 4.22 0.83 11.99
N THR A 98 5.04 0.70 10.93
CA THR A 98 6.31 -0.02 11.02
C THR A 98 7.38 0.77 11.80
N ILE A 99 7.23 2.09 11.96
CA ILE A 99 8.08 2.91 12.83
C ILE A 99 7.87 2.55 14.31
N LEU A 100 6.64 2.25 14.74
CA LEU A 100 6.32 2.04 16.15
C LEU A 100 7.17 0.95 16.84
N PRO A 101 7.37 -0.24 16.25
CA PRO A 101 8.24 -1.27 16.84
C PRO A 101 9.71 -0.89 16.89
N ALA A 102 10.13 0.15 16.18
CA ALA A 102 11.50 0.63 16.21
C ALA A 102 11.78 1.64 17.35
N ILE A 103 10.74 2.25 17.93
CA ILE A 103 10.89 3.22 19.03
C ILE A 103 11.54 2.58 20.28
N PRO A 104 11.18 1.37 20.73
CA PRO A 104 11.78 0.74 21.90
C PRO A 104 13.28 0.39 21.79
N TYR A 105 13.88 0.54 20.60
CA TYR A 105 15.34 0.41 20.46
C TYR A 105 16.11 1.56 21.11
N PHE A 106 15.45 2.71 21.34
CA PHE A 106 16.05 3.86 21.99
C PHE A 106 15.84 3.79 23.49
N ASP A 107 16.94 3.94 24.22
CA ASP A 107 16.93 3.95 25.68
C ASP A 107 16.62 5.36 26.22
N ASP A 108 16.28 5.42 27.51
CA ASP A 108 15.96 6.66 28.21
C ASP A 108 17.09 7.70 28.14
N LYS A 109 18.34 7.25 28.05
CA LYS A 109 19.50 8.13 27.95
C LYS A 109 19.50 8.97 26.66
N ILE A 110 19.02 8.40 25.55
CA ILE A 110 18.86 9.14 24.28
C ILE A 110 17.56 9.93 24.29
N LEU A 111 16.46 9.31 24.72
CA LEU A 111 15.15 9.93 24.77
C LEU A 111 15.08 11.11 25.74
N LYS A 112 15.97 11.15 26.73
CA LYS A 112 16.09 12.25 27.68
C LYS A 112 16.08 13.63 27.02
N ARG A 113 16.61 13.76 25.81
CA ARG A 113 16.64 15.04 25.07
C ARG A 113 15.28 15.47 24.53
N LEU A 114 14.31 14.55 24.45
CA LEU A 114 12.96 14.80 23.95
C LEU A 114 11.96 15.13 25.05
N PHE A 115 12.30 14.86 26.31
CA PHE A 115 11.42 15.06 27.47
C PHE A 115 11.89 16.18 28.35
N ASN A 116 10.96 16.78 29.10
CA ASN A 116 11.25 17.85 30.05
C ASN A 116 12.03 17.32 31.29
N ALA A 117 12.58 18.25 32.07
CA ALA A 117 13.41 17.91 33.23
C ALA A 117 12.67 17.08 34.30
N ASN A 118 11.37 17.35 34.52
CA ASN A 118 10.55 16.66 35.50
C ASN A 118 10.34 15.19 35.13
N ALA A 119 9.92 14.92 33.89
CA ALA A 119 9.77 13.56 33.38
C ALA A 119 11.08 12.78 33.41
N ASN A 120 12.20 13.42 33.10
CA ASN A 120 13.53 12.81 33.17
C ASN A 120 13.94 12.48 34.61
N ALA A 121 13.62 13.36 35.58
CA ALA A 121 13.89 13.11 36.99
C ALA A 121 13.08 11.92 37.54
N GLU A 122 11.80 11.88 37.20
CA GLU A 122 10.89 10.79 37.57
C GLU A 122 11.33 9.46 36.95
N ALA A 123 11.62 9.40 35.66
CA ALA A 123 12.15 8.20 35.00
C ALA A 123 13.47 7.72 35.64
N THR A 124 14.35 8.66 36.01
CA THR A 124 15.63 8.33 36.69
C THR A 124 15.41 7.80 38.08
N ALA A 125 14.46 8.34 38.84
CA ALA A 125 14.10 7.88 40.18
C ALA A 125 13.53 6.46 40.13
N LEU A 126 12.55 6.20 39.21
CA LEU A 126 11.95 4.89 39.02
C LEU A 126 13.00 3.83 38.60
N ALA A 127 13.91 4.19 37.70
CA ALA A 127 14.98 3.28 37.27
C ALA A 127 15.95 2.93 38.44
N LYS A 128 16.24 3.88 39.32
CA LYS A 128 17.07 3.60 40.55
C LYS A 128 16.34 2.69 41.51
N GLU A 129 15.05 2.89 41.76
CA GLU A 129 14.23 2.06 42.62
C GLU A 129 14.09 0.62 42.10
N GLU A 130 13.90 0.49 40.75
CA GLU A 130 13.86 -0.82 40.07
C GLU A 130 15.21 -1.55 40.22
N PHE A 131 16.31 -0.86 39.94
CA PHE A 131 17.65 -1.43 40.06
C PHE A 131 18.01 -1.81 41.51
N ALA A 132 17.57 -1.01 42.49
CA ALA A 132 17.74 -1.32 43.93
C ALA A 132 16.84 -2.49 44.38
N GLY A 133 15.95 -3.00 43.53
CA GLY A 133 15.02 -4.08 43.84
C GLY A 133 13.89 -3.65 44.78
N SER A 134 13.73 -2.35 45.02
CA SER A 134 12.66 -1.78 45.85
C SER A 134 11.30 -1.95 45.26
N ILE A 135 11.20 -1.85 43.90
CA ILE A 135 9.98 -2.12 43.11
C ILE A 135 10.09 -3.53 42.54
N ARG A 136 9.45 -4.48 43.22
CA ARG A 136 9.32 -5.84 42.68
C ARG A 136 7.95 -6.02 42.04
N PRO A 137 7.86 -6.52 40.75
CA PRO A 137 6.58 -6.81 40.18
C PRO A 137 5.82 -7.84 41.02
N SER A 138 4.53 -7.63 41.23
CA SER A 138 3.68 -8.58 41.95
C SER A 138 3.77 -9.96 41.32
N ARG A 139 3.56 -11.02 42.14
CA ARG A 139 3.55 -12.41 41.63
C ARG A 139 2.54 -12.60 40.50
N VAL A 140 1.38 -11.94 40.60
CA VAL A 140 0.34 -11.95 39.55
C VAL A 140 0.88 -11.36 38.25
N ARG A 141 1.46 -10.15 38.28
CA ARG A 141 2.05 -9.51 37.08
C ARG A 141 3.13 -10.37 36.45
N ARG A 142 3.99 -10.99 37.26
CA ARG A 142 5.05 -11.89 36.76
C ARG A 142 4.46 -13.12 36.07
N PHE A 143 3.45 -13.74 36.70
CA PHE A 143 2.75 -14.89 36.13
C PHE A 143 2.05 -14.51 34.82
N THR A 144 1.31 -13.40 34.79
CA THR A 144 0.64 -12.91 33.58
C THR A 144 1.63 -12.66 32.45
N ASN A 145 2.72 -11.96 32.70
CA ASN A 145 3.75 -11.69 31.69
C ASN A 145 4.40 -12.98 31.17
N MET A 146 4.69 -13.94 32.08
CA MET A 146 5.26 -15.24 31.69
C MET A 146 4.28 -16.04 30.83
N SER A 147 3.00 -16.10 31.22
CA SER A 147 1.96 -16.79 30.46
C SER A 147 1.77 -16.17 29.08
N LEU A 148 1.76 -14.84 29.01
CA LEU A 148 1.68 -14.12 27.74
C LEU A 148 2.90 -14.40 26.85
N ALA A 149 4.10 -14.36 27.42
CA ALA A 149 5.33 -14.65 26.66
C ALA A 149 5.35 -16.08 26.12
N LEU A 150 4.92 -17.07 26.91
CA LEU A 150 4.79 -18.45 26.48
C LEU A 150 3.72 -18.62 25.38
N CYS A 151 2.58 -17.97 25.52
CA CYS A 151 1.52 -17.97 24.52
C CYS A 151 2.02 -17.37 23.19
N LEU A 152 2.63 -16.18 23.23
CA LEU A 152 3.19 -15.55 22.03
C LEU A 152 4.32 -16.40 21.41
N GLY A 153 5.17 -17.02 22.23
CA GLY A 153 6.21 -17.93 21.77
C GLY A 153 5.62 -19.13 21.03
N PHE A 154 4.60 -19.78 21.58
CA PHE A 154 3.91 -20.90 20.97
C PHE A 154 3.24 -20.49 19.64
N LEU A 155 2.50 -19.37 19.63
CA LEU A 155 1.84 -18.85 18.42
C LEU A 155 2.83 -18.40 17.34
N SER A 156 4.07 -18.11 17.73
CA SER A 156 5.13 -17.72 16.78
C SER A 156 5.75 -18.92 16.04
N ILE A 157 5.57 -20.14 16.51
CA ILE A 157 6.16 -21.35 15.88
C ILE A 157 5.76 -21.49 14.42
N PRO A 158 4.47 -21.44 14.03
CA PRO A 158 4.08 -21.52 12.63
C PRO A 158 4.63 -20.37 11.79
N VAL A 159 4.75 -19.16 12.37
CA VAL A 159 5.35 -18.00 11.69
C VAL A 159 6.83 -18.25 11.39
N VAL A 160 7.59 -18.80 12.34
CA VAL A 160 9.01 -19.15 12.14
C VAL A 160 9.16 -20.24 11.09
N ILE A 161 8.32 -21.28 11.13
CA ILE A 161 8.30 -22.34 10.10
C ILE A 161 8.03 -21.74 8.72
N ASN A 162 7.04 -20.84 8.62
CA ASN A 162 6.74 -20.13 7.39
C ASN A 162 7.92 -19.26 6.90
N LEU A 163 8.61 -18.56 7.81
CA LEU A 163 9.80 -17.78 7.46
C LEU A 163 10.93 -18.64 6.88
N LEU A 164 11.08 -19.86 7.35
CA LEU A 164 12.11 -20.79 6.89
C LEU A 164 11.69 -21.54 5.59
N SER A 165 10.40 -21.55 5.27
CA SER A 165 9.87 -22.22 4.09
C SER A 165 10.30 -21.53 2.78
N PRO A 166 10.64 -22.27 1.72
CA PRO A 166 10.84 -21.72 0.39
C PRO A 166 9.55 -21.12 -0.21
N HIS A 167 8.37 -21.58 0.23
CA HIS A 167 7.05 -21.11 -0.18
C HIS A 167 6.44 -20.21 0.92
N GLN A 168 7.13 -19.15 1.28
CA GLN A 168 6.72 -18.25 2.33
C GLN A 168 5.41 -17.54 1.99
N HIS A 169 4.40 -17.68 2.87
CA HIS A 169 3.16 -16.93 2.81
C HIS A 169 3.31 -15.61 3.56
N MET A 170 2.77 -14.53 2.98
CA MET A 170 2.78 -13.20 3.58
C MET A 170 1.34 -12.71 3.81
N ASN A 171 1.20 -11.73 4.73
CA ASN A 171 -0.08 -11.11 5.06
C ASN A 171 -1.15 -12.14 5.48
N THR A 172 -0.72 -13.15 6.24
CA THR A 172 -1.59 -14.22 6.73
C THR A 172 -1.43 -14.44 8.22
N SER A 173 -2.42 -15.07 8.83
CA SER A 173 -2.44 -15.52 10.21
C SER A 173 -2.55 -17.04 10.24
N PHE A 174 -1.89 -17.66 11.20
CA PHE A 174 -1.92 -19.10 11.41
C PHE A 174 -2.81 -19.51 12.60
N GLU A 175 -3.49 -18.54 13.23
CA GLU A 175 -4.37 -18.77 14.36
C GLU A 175 -5.63 -17.88 14.26
N PRO A 176 -6.78 -18.32 14.85
CA PRO A 176 -8.06 -17.62 14.69
C PRO A 176 -8.10 -16.20 15.28
N LEU A 177 -7.38 -15.96 16.38
CA LEU A 177 -7.35 -14.66 17.07
C LEU A 177 -6.46 -13.62 16.37
N ARG A 178 -5.64 -14.05 15.41
CA ARG A 178 -4.74 -13.20 14.62
C ARG A 178 -3.78 -12.36 15.47
N ILE A 179 -3.27 -12.95 16.56
CA ILE A 179 -2.36 -12.29 17.51
C ILE A 179 -0.95 -12.21 16.90
N VAL A 180 -0.48 -13.33 16.29
CA VAL A 180 0.85 -13.41 15.68
C VAL A 180 0.69 -13.68 14.17
N ASN A 181 1.20 -12.77 13.36
CA ASN A 181 0.95 -12.78 11.92
C ASN A 181 2.24 -12.62 11.12
N THR A 182 2.16 -12.91 9.82
CA THR A 182 3.21 -12.60 8.86
C THR A 182 2.84 -11.34 8.09
N TYR A 183 3.79 -10.45 7.90
CA TYR A 183 3.61 -9.23 7.12
C TYR A 183 4.76 -9.07 6.12
N GLY A 184 4.43 -8.54 4.96
CA GLY A 184 5.40 -8.17 3.94
C GLY A 184 4.72 -7.59 2.71
N ALA A 185 5.47 -6.80 1.97
CA ALA A 185 5.02 -6.18 0.75
C ALA A 185 6.11 -6.28 -0.32
N PHE A 186 5.70 -6.18 -1.57
CA PHE A 186 6.61 -6.09 -2.72
C PHE A 186 7.56 -7.28 -2.90
N GLY A 187 7.16 -8.48 -2.46
CA GLY A 187 7.86 -9.72 -2.82
C GLY A 187 7.92 -9.93 -4.34
N SER A 188 6.91 -9.45 -5.06
CA SER A 188 6.91 -9.28 -6.52
C SER A 188 6.69 -7.81 -6.87
N VAL A 189 7.33 -7.36 -7.96
CA VAL A 189 7.18 -6.00 -8.52
C VAL A 189 6.70 -6.13 -9.95
N THR A 190 5.57 -5.51 -10.25
CA THR A 190 5.08 -5.43 -11.64
C THR A 190 6.02 -4.56 -12.47
N LYS A 191 6.33 -5.00 -13.70
CA LYS A 191 7.25 -4.29 -14.59
C LYS A 191 6.56 -3.30 -15.50
N VAL A 192 5.25 -3.41 -15.63
CA VAL A 192 4.43 -2.57 -16.50
C VAL A 192 3.26 -2.06 -15.70
N ARG A 193 3.06 -0.74 -15.68
CA ARG A 193 1.87 -0.17 -15.11
C ARG A 193 0.71 -0.29 -16.07
N LYS A 194 -0.34 -0.96 -15.64
CA LYS A 194 -1.60 -1.05 -16.35
C LYS A 194 -2.70 -0.36 -15.55
N GLU A 195 -3.52 0.42 -16.25
CA GLU A 195 -4.63 1.17 -15.65
C GLU A 195 -5.94 0.84 -16.33
N VAL A 196 -6.98 0.71 -15.51
CA VAL A 196 -8.35 0.55 -15.97
C VAL A 196 -9.03 1.92 -15.92
N ILE A 197 -9.53 2.40 -17.06
CA ILE A 197 -10.21 3.69 -17.21
C ILE A 197 -11.68 3.42 -17.48
N LEU A 198 -12.54 3.82 -16.56
CA LEU A 198 -13.99 3.75 -16.71
C LEU A 198 -14.48 4.89 -17.59
N GLN A 199 -15.34 4.58 -18.54
CA GLN A 199 -15.92 5.54 -19.47
C GLN A 199 -17.44 5.36 -19.53
N GLY A 200 -18.18 6.46 -19.54
CA GLY A 200 -19.62 6.46 -19.71
C GLY A 200 -20.06 7.15 -20.99
N THR A 201 -21.20 6.70 -21.56
CA THR A 201 -21.86 7.35 -22.70
C THR A 201 -23.38 7.33 -22.56
N SER A 202 -24.04 8.34 -23.10
CA SER A 202 -25.50 8.37 -23.29
C SER A 202 -25.91 7.93 -24.68
N GLY A 203 -24.96 7.76 -25.62
CA GLY A 203 -25.18 7.32 -27.01
C GLY A 203 -25.26 5.79 -27.14
N ASN A 204 -25.40 5.32 -28.39
CA ASN A 204 -25.33 3.89 -28.69
C ASN A 204 -23.89 3.38 -28.54
N PRO A 205 -23.64 2.32 -27.74
CA PRO A 205 -22.30 1.82 -27.50
C PRO A 205 -21.64 1.18 -28.75
N HIS A 206 -22.41 0.81 -29.74
CA HIS A 206 -21.94 0.21 -31.00
C HIS A 206 -21.68 1.25 -32.10
N ASP A 207 -21.99 2.53 -31.83
CA ASP A 207 -21.71 3.61 -32.76
C ASP A 207 -20.25 4.05 -32.60
N PRO A 208 -19.41 3.97 -33.67
CA PRO A 208 -18.03 4.44 -33.62
C PRO A 208 -17.88 5.93 -33.27
N THR A 209 -18.95 6.72 -33.51
CA THR A 209 -18.96 8.16 -33.20
C THR A 209 -19.44 8.49 -31.81
N ALA A 210 -19.81 7.47 -31.00
CA ALA A 210 -20.29 7.66 -29.64
C ALA A 210 -19.21 8.35 -28.76
N LYS A 211 -19.62 9.46 -28.16
CA LYS A 211 -18.72 10.21 -27.27
C LYS A 211 -18.67 9.53 -25.89
N TRP A 212 -17.55 8.90 -25.59
CA TRP A 212 -17.25 8.32 -24.30
C TRP A 212 -16.55 9.35 -23.43
N LYS A 213 -16.98 9.49 -22.15
CA LYS A 213 -16.43 10.41 -21.16
C LYS A 213 -15.80 9.62 -20.03
N GLU A 214 -14.55 9.96 -19.68
CA GLU A 214 -13.78 9.26 -18.64
C GLU A 214 -14.21 9.72 -17.25
N TYR A 215 -14.28 8.76 -16.32
CA TYR A 215 -14.38 9.01 -14.89
C TYR A 215 -12.99 9.14 -14.30
N GLU A 216 -12.74 10.24 -13.58
CA GLU A 216 -11.45 10.48 -12.94
C GLU A 216 -11.50 10.10 -11.48
N PHE A 217 -10.58 9.24 -11.07
CA PHE A 217 -10.38 8.86 -9.66
C PHE A 217 -9.58 9.94 -8.92
N LYS A 218 -9.58 9.89 -7.56
CA LYS A 218 -8.99 10.96 -6.76
C LYS A 218 -7.47 11.07 -6.92
N CYS A 219 -6.76 9.96 -6.95
CA CYS A 219 -5.29 9.97 -6.97
C CYS A 219 -4.63 8.93 -7.88
N LYS A 220 -5.34 7.87 -8.31
CA LYS A 220 -4.73 6.95 -9.27
C LYS A 220 -4.48 7.66 -10.61
N PRO A 221 -3.48 7.24 -11.40
CA PRO A 221 -3.28 7.76 -12.74
C PRO A 221 -4.53 7.65 -13.63
N GLY A 222 -4.85 8.73 -14.30
CA GLY A 222 -5.97 8.89 -15.22
C GLY A 222 -5.60 9.92 -16.27
N ASP A 223 -5.94 11.20 -16.05
CA ASP A 223 -5.44 12.30 -16.89
C ASP A 223 -3.91 12.35 -16.83
N VAL A 224 -3.30 12.39 -18.03
CA VAL A 224 -1.83 12.37 -18.19
C VAL A 224 -1.16 13.67 -17.70
N PHE A 225 -1.89 14.76 -17.64
CA PHE A 225 -1.41 16.06 -17.15
C PHE A 225 -1.54 16.20 -15.63
N ARG A 226 -2.32 15.33 -15.00
CA ARG A 226 -2.53 15.44 -13.56
C ARG A 226 -1.30 15.01 -12.77
N ARG A 227 -0.78 15.92 -11.95
CA ARG A 227 0.31 15.65 -11.03
C ARG A 227 -0.07 14.51 -10.07
N PRO A 228 0.81 13.52 -9.82
CA PRO A 228 0.60 12.52 -8.77
C PRO A 228 0.29 13.16 -7.41
N CYS A 229 -0.59 12.53 -6.63
CA CYS A 229 -1.02 13.02 -5.31
C CYS A 229 0.06 12.81 -4.24
N LEU A 230 0.05 13.65 -3.20
CA LEU A 230 0.76 13.39 -1.95
C LEU A 230 -0.29 13.23 -0.85
N ILE A 231 -0.53 12.00 -0.38
CA ILE A 231 -1.65 11.67 0.51
C ILE A 231 -1.25 10.83 1.74
N SER A 232 -0.01 10.32 1.81
CA SER A 232 0.45 9.54 2.97
C SER A 232 0.27 10.34 4.29
N PRO A 233 -0.24 9.77 5.37
CA PRO A 233 -0.52 8.35 5.65
C PRO A 233 -1.87 7.83 5.15
N TYR A 234 -2.70 8.68 4.55
CA TYR A 234 -4.01 8.29 4.04
C TYR A 234 -3.90 7.54 2.70
N HIS A 235 -4.93 6.77 2.33
CA HIS A 235 -5.11 6.26 0.98
C HIS A 235 -6.60 6.23 0.61
N TYR A 236 -6.89 6.50 -0.66
CA TYR A 236 -8.22 6.30 -1.21
C TYR A 236 -8.40 4.81 -1.56
N ARG A 237 -9.26 4.13 -0.79
CA ARG A 237 -9.43 2.68 -0.96
C ARG A 237 -9.85 2.29 -2.37
N LEU A 238 -10.73 3.06 -3.00
CA LEU A 238 -11.19 2.77 -4.36
C LEU A 238 -10.04 2.87 -5.38
N ASP A 239 -9.21 3.90 -5.29
CA ASP A 239 -8.02 4.06 -6.13
C ASP A 239 -7.04 2.89 -5.96
N TRP A 240 -6.87 2.44 -4.72
CA TRP A 240 -6.00 1.32 -4.39
C TRP A 240 -6.50 -0.01 -4.99
N ILE A 241 -7.80 -0.31 -4.85
CA ILE A 241 -8.35 -1.56 -5.42
C ILE A 241 -8.44 -1.52 -6.95
N MET A 242 -8.58 -0.35 -7.56
CA MET A 242 -8.51 -0.18 -9.01
C MET A 242 -7.11 -0.53 -9.56
N TRP A 243 -6.05 -0.29 -8.79
CA TRP A 243 -4.71 -0.72 -9.17
C TRP A 243 -4.62 -2.25 -9.29
N PHE A 244 -5.21 -3.00 -8.36
CA PHE A 244 -5.29 -4.47 -8.46
C PHE A 244 -6.09 -4.92 -9.69
N ALA A 245 -7.17 -4.21 -10.03
CA ALA A 245 -7.96 -4.52 -11.23
C ALA A 245 -7.11 -4.48 -12.51
N GLY A 246 -6.11 -3.59 -12.58
CA GLY A 246 -5.22 -3.48 -13.72
C GLY A 246 -4.39 -4.72 -14.04
N PHE A 247 -4.21 -5.66 -13.10
CA PHE A 247 -3.42 -6.88 -13.29
C PHE A 247 -4.24 -8.11 -13.68
N GLN A 248 -5.55 -8.05 -13.48
CA GLN A 248 -6.44 -9.19 -13.57
C GLN A 248 -7.60 -8.89 -14.53
N ASN A 249 -8.47 -9.86 -14.76
CA ASN A 249 -9.67 -9.70 -15.55
C ASN A 249 -10.79 -9.12 -14.66
N TYR A 250 -11.70 -8.31 -15.25
CA TYR A 250 -12.86 -7.74 -14.55
C TYR A 250 -13.78 -8.79 -13.91
N GLN A 251 -13.81 -10.03 -14.45
CA GLN A 251 -14.58 -11.13 -13.90
C GLN A 251 -14.10 -11.56 -12.50
N GLN A 252 -12.83 -11.30 -12.17
CA GLN A 252 -12.24 -11.54 -10.86
C GLN A 252 -12.52 -10.41 -9.87
N HIS A 253 -13.15 -9.32 -10.36
CA HIS A 253 -13.46 -8.11 -9.60
C HIS A 253 -14.96 -7.79 -9.62
N PRO A 254 -15.84 -8.61 -9.00
CA PRO A 254 -17.28 -8.38 -9.02
C PRO A 254 -17.70 -6.99 -8.51
N TRP A 255 -16.92 -6.41 -7.58
CA TRP A 255 -17.13 -5.06 -7.08
C TRP A 255 -17.08 -3.98 -8.19
N LEU A 256 -16.32 -4.20 -9.27
CA LEU A 256 -16.26 -3.28 -10.42
C LEU A 256 -17.60 -3.23 -11.17
N ILE A 257 -18.29 -4.35 -11.27
CA ILE A 257 -19.63 -4.45 -11.82
C ILE A 257 -20.62 -3.68 -10.92
N HIS A 258 -20.49 -3.82 -9.61
CA HIS A 258 -21.31 -3.05 -8.66
C HIS A 258 -21.04 -1.54 -8.76
N LEU A 259 -19.75 -1.14 -8.83
CA LEU A 259 -19.39 0.26 -9.06
C LEU A 259 -20.01 0.79 -10.37
N SER A 260 -19.90 0.03 -11.46
CA SER A 260 -20.48 0.41 -12.75
C SER A 260 -22.00 0.59 -12.66
N SER A 261 -22.69 -0.29 -11.94
CA SER A 261 -24.12 -0.15 -11.68
C SER A 261 -24.47 1.14 -10.92
N LYS A 262 -23.68 1.49 -9.92
CA LYS A 262 -23.84 2.73 -9.16
C LYS A 262 -23.58 3.98 -10.02
N LEU A 263 -22.56 3.95 -10.88
CA LEU A 263 -22.27 5.04 -11.81
C LEU A 263 -23.37 5.19 -12.88
N LEU A 264 -23.97 4.08 -13.35
CA LEU A 264 -25.12 4.11 -14.26
C LEU A 264 -26.36 4.78 -13.63
N SER A 265 -26.47 4.79 -12.30
CA SER A 265 -27.54 5.50 -11.59
C SER A 265 -27.13 6.88 -11.07
N ASN A 266 -25.88 7.29 -11.33
CA ASN A 266 -25.30 8.52 -10.80
C ASN A 266 -25.44 8.61 -9.26
N ASP A 267 -25.27 7.46 -8.57
CA ASP A 267 -25.43 7.32 -7.14
C ASP A 267 -24.41 8.21 -6.40
N GLU A 268 -24.88 9.11 -5.54
CA GLU A 268 -24.05 10.09 -4.86
C GLU A 268 -22.98 9.45 -3.98
N SER A 269 -23.29 8.35 -3.30
CA SER A 269 -22.35 7.65 -2.43
C SER A 269 -21.16 7.08 -3.19
N ALA A 270 -21.38 6.62 -4.43
CA ALA A 270 -20.31 6.10 -5.29
C ALA A 270 -19.56 7.25 -5.99
N THR A 271 -20.27 8.26 -6.48
CA THR A 271 -19.64 9.40 -7.19
C THR A 271 -18.82 10.28 -6.26
N ALA A 272 -19.14 10.35 -4.97
CA ALA A 272 -18.31 11.02 -3.96
C ALA A 272 -16.92 10.39 -3.76
N LEU A 273 -16.74 9.13 -4.17
CA LEU A 273 -15.46 8.42 -4.07
C LEU A 273 -14.51 8.74 -5.23
N ILE A 274 -14.99 9.35 -6.31
CA ILE A 274 -14.21 9.75 -7.49
C ILE A 274 -13.97 11.26 -7.52
N ALA A 275 -12.99 11.70 -8.31
CA ALA A 275 -12.62 13.11 -8.40
C ALA A 275 -13.53 13.87 -9.39
N ASN A 276 -13.76 13.26 -10.55
CA ASN A 276 -14.60 13.86 -11.60
C ASN A 276 -15.62 12.86 -12.14
N ASN A 277 -16.88 13.21 -11.95
CA ASN A 277 -18.01 12.54 -12.58
C ASN A 277 -18.46 13.37 -13.79
N PRO A 278 -18.24 12.93 -15.05
CA PRO A 278 -18.60 13.70 -16.23
C PRO A 278 -20.12 13.85 -16.44
N PHE A 279 -20.93 13.16 -15.63
CA PHE A 279 -22.38 13.20 -15.62
C PHE A 279 -22.95 13.89 -14.38
N ALA A 280 -22.13 14.59 -13.59
CA ALA A 280 -22.58 15.35 -12.42
C ALA A 280 -23.60 16.42 -12.85
N GLY A 281 -24.77 16.46 -12.19
CA GLY A 281 -25.86 17.39 -12.52
C GLY A 281 -26.52 17.17 -13.90
N LYS A 282 -26.28 16.02 -14.52
CA LYS A 282 -26.83 15.65 -15.84
C LYS A 282 -27.53 14.31 -15.75
N GLU A 283 -28.22 13.94 -16.84
CA GLU A 283 -28.74 12.58 -16.95
C GLU A 283 -27.60 11.54 -16.83
N PRO A 284 -27.84 10.46 -16.07
CA PRO A 284 -26.89 9.36 -15.95
C PRO A 284 -26.53 8.77 -17.31
N PRO A 285 -25.34 8.18 -17.46
CA PRO A 285 -24.98 7.49 -18.69
C PRO A 285 -25.87 6.27 -18.91
N LYS A 286 -26.13 5.94 -20.16
CA LYS A 286 -26.86 4.71 -20.53
C LYS A 286 -25.96 3.48 -20.50
N PHE A 287 -24.68 3.68 -20.83
CA PHE A 287 -23.69 2.61 -20.89
C PHE A 287 -22.39 3.03 -20.19
N ILE A 288 -21.74 2.06 -19.56
CA ILE A 288 -20.39 2.17 -19.03
C ILE A 288 -19.54 1.05 -19.60
N ARG A 289 -18.30 1.37 -19.98
CA ARG A 289 -17.25 0.42 -20.34
C ARG A 289 -15.98 0.70 -19.56
N ALA A 290 -15.05 -0.22 -19.61
CA ALA A 290 -13.70 0.00 -19.09
C ALA A 290 -12.68 -0.31 -20.17
N GLU A 291 -11.76 0.61 -20.38
CA GLU A 291 -10.64 0.46 -21.29
C GLU A 291 -9.35 0.22 -20.54
N HIS A 292 -8.44 -0.54 -21.12
CA HIS A 292 -7.17 -0.93 -20.55
C HIS A 292 -6.04 -0.15 -21.21
N TYR A 293 -5.24 0.55 -20.39
CA TYR A 293 -4.12 1.36 -20.84
C TYR A 293 -2.84 0.94 -20.16
N ARG A 294 -1.73 1.01 -20.91
CA ARG A 294 -0.38 1.01 -20.35
C ARG A 294 -0.01 2.44 -20.03
N TYR A 295 0.49 2.66 -18.82
CA TYR A 295 1.02 3.94 -18.36
C TYR A 295 2.52 3.83 -18.12
N ARG A 296 3.24 4.89 -18.41
CA ARG A 296 4.63 5.08 -18.02
C ARG A 296 4.87 6.56 -17.71
N TYR A 297 5.84 6.84 -16.88
CA TYR A 297 6.22 8.21 -16.63
C TYR A 297 6.77 8.87 -17.90
N ALA A 298 6.45 10.15 -18.10
CA ALA A 298 7.06 10.95 -19.15
C ALA A 298 8.55 11.18 -18.84
N PRO A 299 9.50 10.75 -19.70
CA PRO A 299 10.92 10.92 -19.42
C PRO A 299 11.32 12.39 -19.35
N PHE A 300 12.29 12.73 -18.50
CA PHE A 300 12.81 14.10 -18.44
C PHE A 300 13.29 14.58 -19.81
N GLY A 301 12.89 15.81 -20.18
CA GLY A 301 13.26 16.41 -21.45
C GLY A 301 12.52 15.87 -22.66
N SER A 302 11.61 14.88 -22.51
CA SER A 302 10.75 14.42 -23.60
C SER A 302 9.77 15.51 -24.04
N PRO A 303 9.22 15.45 -25.27
CA PRO A 303 8.18 16.37 -25.72
C PRO A 303 6.97 16.39 -24.80
N GLU A 304 6.55 15.23 -24.29
CA GLU A 304 5.42 15.05 -23.39
C GLU A 304 5.68 15.75 -22.05
N ALA A 305 6.87 15.56 -21.46
CA ALA A 305 7.23 16.22 -20.19
C ALA A 305 7.31 17.75 -20.37
N ARG A 306 7.79 18.23 -21.52
CA ARG A 306 7.82 19.68 -21.83
C ARG A 306 6.39 20.23 -22.03
N ALA A 307 5.46 19.41 -22.53
CA ALA A 307 4.04 19.75 -22.63
C ALA A 307 3.32 19.72 -21.27
N GLY A 308 4.00 19.37 -20.17
CA GLY A 308 3.43 19.30 -18.82
C GLY A 308 2.80 17.96 -18.47
N GLN A 309 3.00 16.92 -19.27
CA GLN A 309 2.51 15.59 -18.96
C GLN A 309 3.40 14.92 -17.92
N TRP A 310 2.78 14.29 -16.95
CA TRP A 310 3.42 13.40 -15.97
C TRP A 310 3.47 11.96 -16.48
N TRP A 311 2.50 11.59 -17.32
CA TRP A 311 2.30 10.25 -17.82
C TRP A 311 2.19 10.23 -19.34
N ILE A 312 2.65 9.12 -19.91
CA ILE A 312 2.35 8.72 -21.28
C ILE A 312 1.45 7.50 -21.18
N ARG A 313 0.33 7.49 -21.91
CA ARG A 313 -0.58 6.34 -21.94
C ARG A 313 -0.71 5.77 -23.33
N GLU A 314 -0.77 4.45 -23.40
CA GLU A 314 -0.97 3.68 -24.62
C GLU A 314 -2.17 2.76 -24.43
N HIS A 315 -3.11 2.77 -25.36
CA HIS A 315 -4.29 1.90 -25.30
C HIS A 315 -3.88 0.45 -25.58
N ILE A 316 -4.25 -0.48 -24.69
CA ILE A 316 -3.94 -1.91 -24.82
C ILE A 316 -5.15 -2.64 -25.43
N GLY A 317 -6.35 -2.27 -25.03
CA GLY A 317 -7.59 -2.93 -25.47
C GLY A 317 -8.76 -2.70 -24.53
N ASN A 318 -9.85 -3.37 -24.80
CA ASN A 318 -11.05 -3.33 -23.98
C ASN A 318 -10.87 -4.19 -22.73
N TYR A 319 -11.10 -3.63 -21.55
CA TYR A 319 -11.03 -4.34 -20.27
C TYR A 319 -12.38 -4.94 -19.87
N MET A 320 -13.45 -4.16 -19.98
CA MET A 320 -14.83 -4.57 -19.73
C MET A 320 -15.74 -4.02 -20.84
N PRO A 321 -16.54 -4.87 -21.49
CA PRO A 321 -17.43 -4.45 -22.55
C PRO A 321 -18.47 -3.43 -22.05
N PRO A 322 -19.12 -2.68 -22.94
CA PRO A 322 -20.21 -1.79 -22.56
C PRO A 322 -21.33 -2.54 -21.82
N VAL A 323 -21.68 -2.05 -20.64
CA VAL A 323 -22.75 -2.59 -19.80
C VAL A 323 -23.82 -1.53 -19.55
N SER A 324 -25.08 -1.94 -19.48
CA SER A 324 -26.23 -1.12 -19.13
C SER A 324 -26.88 -1.59 -17.83
N ARG A 325 -27.84 -0.85 -17.31
CA ARG A 325 -28.62 -1.31 -16.12
C ARG A 325 -29.29 -2.65 -16.36
N GLU A 326 -29.80 -2.88 -17.56
CA GLU A 326 -30.51 -4.11 -17.94
C GLU A 326 -29.56 -5.30 -17.96
N THR A 327 -28.38 -5.15 -18.59
CA THR A 327 -27.39 -6.23 -18.68
C THR A 327 -26.78 -6.58 -17.33
N LEU A 328 -26.72 -5.63 -16.39
CA LEU A 328 -26.18 -5.88 -15.04
C LEU A 328 -27.21 -6.47 -14.05
N LYS A 329 -28.51 -6.32 -14.32
CA LYS A 329 -29.59 -6.75 -13.40
C LYS A 329 -29.44 -8.20 -12.92
N PRO A 330 -29.20 -9.22 -13.77
CA PRO A 330 -29.06 -10.61 -13.32
C PRO A 330 -27.86 -10.82 -12.38
N VAL A 331 -26.76 -10.11 -12.65
CA VAL A 331 -25.55 -10.19 -11.83
C VAL A 331 -25.78 -9.58 -10.46
N LEU A 332 -26.43 -8.42 -10.40
CA LEU A 332 -26.75 -7.72 -9.16
C LEU A 332 -27.73 -8.54 -8.29
N GLU A 333 -28.70 -9.20 -8.89
CA GLU A 333 -29.62 -10.11 -8.21
C GLU A 333 -28.89 -11.32 -7.62
N ARG A 334 -28.02 -11.96 -8.38
CA ARG A 334 -27.18 -13.09 -7.93
C ARG A 334 -26.36 -12.76 -6.69
N PHE A 335 -25.77 -11.56 -6.65
CA PHE A 335 -24.99 -11.08 -5.51
C PHE A 335 -25.82 -10.39 -4.42
N ARG A 336 -27.14 -10.29 -4.58
CA ARG A 336 -28.08 -9.58 -3.68
C ARG A 336 -27.73 -8.10 -3.45
N TRP A 337 -27.10 -7.45 -4.41
CA TRP A 337 -26.72 -6.04 -4.35
C TRP A 337 -27.86 -5.06 -4.68
N ASN A 338 -29.04 -5.56 -5.06
CA ASN A 338 -30.24 -4.77 -5.30
C ASN A 338 -30.94 -4.31 -4.02
N ARG A 339 -30.58 -4.84 -2.86
CA ARG A 339 -31.18 -4.46 -1.59
C ARG A 339 -30.63 -3.11 -1.15
N LYS A 340 -31.51 -2.10 -0.97
CA LYS A 340 -31.19 -0.93 -0.15
C LYS A 340 -30.79 -1.46 1.24
N ILE A 341 -29.59 -1.19 1.67
CA ILE A 341 -29.20 -1.44 3.07
C ILE A 341 -29.99 -0.41 3.87
N VAL A 342 -31.10 -0.84 4.50
CA VAL A 342 -31.76 -0.07 5.55
C VAL A 342 -30.83 -0.21 6.75
N LEU A 343 -30.07 0.84 7.04
CA LEU A 343 -29.35 0.92 8.32
C LEU A 343 -30.43 0.96 9.40
N PRO A 344 -30.31 0.18 10.48
CA PRO A 344 -31.19 0.36 11.64
C PRO A 344 -30.95 1.76 12.20
N GLU A 345 -32.05 2.45 12.50
CA GLU A 345 -32.06 3.78 13.15
C GLU A 345 -31.38 3.75 14.52
#